data_6451c7baaa1355d6a34110041e6bd843
#
_entry.id   6451c7baaa1355d6a34110041e6bd843
#
_cell.length_a   1.000
_cell.length_b   1.000
_cell.length_c   1.000
_cell.angle_alpha   90.00
_cell.angle_beta   90.00
_cell.angle_gamma   90.00
#
_symmetry.space_group_name_H-M   'P 1'
#
loop_
_entity.id
_entity.type
_entity.pdbx_description
1 polymer ?
#
loop_
_entity_poly.entity_id
_entity_poly.type
_entity_poly.pdbx_seq_one_letter_code
_entity_poly.pdbx_strand_id
1 'polypeptide(L)'
;MKVLTIFLTLISFGCSSQSNDSKHEAVVLDNPEKMLIVYLSRTNNTKAIAEIIHQNVGGRLIALELVTPYPENYKKTVDQVARENETGFLPPLKTKIDSIQKYDLVFVGFPTWGMQLPPPMKSFLTQYDLSGKTVVPFNTNGGYGIGSTFDTVKKLCPNSKILEGFSIKGGVERDGILFVMEGEKRKRAQLEVKAWLEKIKILN
;
A
#
# COMPACT_ATOMS: atom_id res chain seq x y z
N MET A 1 55.94 15.18 -63.77
CA MET A 1 55.98 15.16 -62.29
C MET A 1 54.53 15.42 -61.84
N LYS A 2 53.83 14.37 -61.37
CA LYS A 2 52.46 14.49 -60.86
C LYS A 2 52.54 14.46 -59.34
N VAL A 3 52.12 15.53 -58.69
CA VAL A 3 52.04 15.64 -57.22
C VAL A 3 50.70 15.03 -56.80
N LEU A 4 50.76 14.00 -56.00
CA LEU A 4 49.58 13.33 -55.42
C LEU A 4 49.30 13.92 -54.07
N THR A 5 48.22 14.70 -53.93
CA THR A 5 47.76 15.26 -52.65
C THR A 5 46.87 14.29 -51.94
N ILE A 6 47.34 13.75 -50.81
CA ILE A 6 46.55 12.84 -49.94
C ILE A 6 45.73 13.70 -48.98
N PHE A 7 44.40 13.63 -49.09
CA PHE A 7 43.47 14.19 -48.09
C PHE A 7 43.28 13.21 -46.95
N LEU A 8 43.76 13.59 -45.77
CA LEU A 8 43.55 12.82 -44.53
C LEU A 8 42.27 13.32 -43.86
N THR A 9 41.15 12.55 -43.97
CA THR A 9 39.92 12.81 -43.26
C THR A 9 39.99 12.29 -41.84
N LEU A 10 40.03 13.19 -40.85
CA LEU A 10 39.85 12.87 -39.45
C LEU A 10 38.34 12.54 -39.17
N ILE A 11 38.07 11.30 -38.83
CA ILE A 11 36.75 10.87 -38.30
C ILE A 11 36.82 11.05 -36.80
N SER A 12 36.17 12.09 -36.26
CA SER A 12 35.94 12.27 -34.84
C SER A 12 34.78 11.38 -34.37
N PHE A 13 35.11 10.31 -33.63
CA PHE A 13 34.14 9.52 -32.89
C PHE A 13 33.69 10.36 -31.67
N GLY A 14 32.48 10.94 -31.78
CA GLY A 14 31.79 11.52 -30.66
C GLY A 14 31.20 10.39 -29.79
N CYS A 15 31.79 10.13 -28.61
CA CYS A 15 31.13 9.35 -27.56
C CYS A 15 29.94 10.13 -27.03
N SER A 16 28.74 9.78 -27.47
CA SER A 16 27.48 10.20 -26.86
C SER A 16 27.27 9.34 -25.62
N SER A 17 27.61 9.89 -24.43
CA SER A 17 27.17 9.30 -23.16
C SER A 17 25.67 9.49 -23.02
N GLN A 18 24.89 8.48 -23.34
CA GLN A 18 23.49 8.40 -22.95
C GLN A 18 23.43 8.26 -21.44
N SER A 19 23.13 9.36 -20.75
CA SER A 19 22.64 9.33 -19.38
C SER A 19 21.28 8.63 -19.40
N ASN A 20 21.22 7.42 -18.88
CA ASN A 20 19.97 6.76 -18.53
C ASN A 20 19.35 7.52 -17.35
N ASP A 21 18.71 8.63 -17.63
CA ASP A 21 17.68 9.17 -16.77
C ASP A 21 16.51 8.18 -16.79
N SER A 22 16.44 7.35 -15.75
CA SER A 22 15.25 6.59 -15.43
C SER A 22 14.15 7.63 -15.11
N LYS A 23 13.44 8.08 -16.14
CA LYS A 23 12.19 8.79 -15.98
C LYS A 23 11.29 7.90 -15.13
N HIS A 24 11.12 8.24 -13.86
CA HIS A 24 9.98 7.76 -13.07
C HIS A 24 8.72 8.26 -13.79
N GLU A 25 8.18 7.43 -14.68
CA GLU A 25 6.87 7.66 -15.25
C GLU A 25 5.87 7.81 -14.08
N ALA A 26 5.23 8.96 -14.02
CA ALA A 26 4.09 9.17 -13.15
C ALA A 26 3.06 8.09 -13.51
N VAL A 27 2.64 7.31 -12.54
CA VAL A 27 1.55 6.36 -12.71
C VAL A 27 0.27 7.19 -12.71
N VAL A 28 -0.01 7.88 -13.82
CA VAL A 28 -1.30 8.53 -14.06
C VAL A 28 -2.27 7.39 -14.38
N LEU A 29 -2.99 6.92 -13.37
CA LEU A 29 -4.00 5.90 -13.54
C LEU A 29 -5.35 6.57 -13.82
N ASP A 30 -5.61 6.90 -15.08
CA ASP A 30 -6.90 7.45 -15.54
C ASP A 30 -8.05 6.44 -15.50
N ASN A 31 -7.80 5.21 -15.03
CA ASN A 31 -8.81 4.16 -15.03
C ASN A 31 -9.09 3.62 -13.61
N PRO A 32 -10.15 4.12 -12.93
CA PRO A 32 -10.56 3.60 -11.63
C PRO A 32 -10.86 2.10 -11.61
N GLU A 33 -11.29 1.49 -12.73
CA GLU A 33 -11.57 0.04 -12.80
C GLU A 33 -10.32 -0.83 -12.60
N LYS A 34 -9.13 -0.23 -12.79
CA LYS A 34 -7.83 -0.87 -12.55
C LYS A 34 -7.31 -0.69 -11.13
N MET A 35 -8.09 -0.04 -10.26
CA MET A 35 -7.71 0.21 -8.88
C MET A 35 -8.49 -0.68 -7.91
N LEU A 36 -7.76 -1.23 -6.93
CA LEU A 36 -8.32 -2.03 -5.84
C LEU A 36 -7.89 -1.43 -4.51
N ILE A 37 -8.83 -1.27 -3.59
CA ILE A 37 -8.57 -0.85 -2.22
C ILE A 37 -9.01 -1.98 -1.31
N VAL A 38 -8.04 -2.71 -0.75
CA VAL A 38 -8.27 -3.79 0.22
C VAL A 38 -7.91 -3.31 1.60
N TYR A 39 -8.78 -3.52 2.57
CA TYR A 39 -8.49 -3.10 3.94
C TYR A 39 -8.97 -4.09 4.99
N LEU A 40 -8.23 -4.13 6.10
CA LEU A 40 -8.64 -4.74 7.37
C LEU A 40 -8.99 -3.62 8.35
N SER A 41 -10.14 -3.73 9.01
CA SER A 41 -10.53 -2.75 10.04
C SER A 41 -11.33 -3.40 11.15
N ARG A 42 -10.88 -3.27 12.40
CA ARG A 42 -11.59 -3.76 13.58
C ARG A 42 -12.50 -2.68 14.19
N THR A 43 -11.98 -1.46 14.30
CA THR A 43 -12.65 -0.33 14.97
C THR A 43 -13.06 0.78 14.00
N ASN A 44 -13.25 0.45 12.73
CA ASN A 44 -13.65 1.33 11.62
C ASN A 44 -12.69 2.49 11.28
N ASN A 45 -11.56 2.67 11.99
CA ASN A 45 -10.61 3.74 11.65
C ASN A 45 -9.95 3.52 10.30
N THR A 46 -9.43 2.31 10.02
CA THR A 46 -8.84 1.98 8.71
C THR A 46 -9.90 2.00 7.60
N LYS A 47 -11.12 1.55 7.89
CA LYS A 47 -12.26 1.65 6.96
C LYS A 47 -12.51 3.10 6.55
N ALA A 48 -12.54 4.03 7.49
CA ALA A 48 -12.76 5.45 7.20
C ALA A 48 -11.67 6.02 6.28
N ILE A 49 -10.41 5.66 6.47
CA ILE A 49 -9.32 6.06 5.57
C ILE A 49 -9.47 5.41 4.19
N ALA A 50 -9.82 4.12 4.13
CA ALA A 50 -10.10 3.42 2.87
C ALA A 50 -11.23 4.08 2.07
N GLU A 51 -12.30 4.51 2.75
CA GLU A 51 -13.41 5.25 2.15
C GLU A 51 -12.97 6.63 1.63
N ILE A 52 -12.11 7.35 2.36
CA ILE A 52 -11.56 8.63 1.92
C ILE A 52 -10.68 8.43 0.68
N ILE A 53 -9.83 7.42 0.64
CA ILE A 53 -9.04 7.08 -0.55
C ILE A 53 -9.98 6.78 -1.72
N HIS A 54 -10.97 5.92 -1.53
CA HIS A 54 -11.95 5.56 -2.55
C HIS A 54 -12.71 6.78 -3.11
N GLN A 55 -13.10 7.74 -2.25
CA GLN A 55 -13.73 8.98 -2.68
C GLN A 55 -12.84 9.84 -3.58
N ASN A 56 -11.52 9.76 -3.44
CA ASN A 56 -10.55 10.52 -4.23
C ASN A 56 -10.17 9.83 -5.54
N VAL A 57 -9.99 8.49 -5.52
CA VAL A 57 -9.43 7.76 -6.67
C VAL A 57 -10.40 6.80 -7.34
N GLY A 58 -11.58 6.56 -6.74
CA GLY A 58 -12.51 5.52 -7.20
C GLY A 58 -11.97 4.11 -6.95
N GLY A 59 -12.26 3.20 -7.86
CA GLY A 59 -11.81 1.82 -7.79
C GLY A 59 -12.75 0.90 -7.00
N ARG A 60 -12.35 -0.36 -6.81
CA ARG A 60 -13.11 -1.33 -6.02
C ARG A 60 -12.64 -1.33 -4.56
N LEU A 61 -13.56 -1.10 -3.65
CA LEU A 61 -13.31 -1.11 -2.20
C LEU A 61 -13.74 -2.44 -1.60
N ILE A 62 -12.83 -3.15 -0.93
CA ILE A 62 -13.07 -4.48 -0.35
C ILE A 62 -12.55 -4.55 1.09
N ALA A 63 -13.43 -4.93 2.02
CA ALA A 63 -13.03 -5.30 3.38
C ALA A 63 -12.52 -6.75 3.42
N LEU A 64 -11.44 -6.99 4.13
CA LEU A 64 -11.00 -8.33 4.46
C LEU A 64 -11.84 -8.89 5.61
N GLU A 65 -12.49 -10.01 5.36
CA GLU A 65 -13.20 -10.81 6.35
C GLU A 65 -12.53 -12.17 6.52
N LEU A 66 -12.50 -12.65 7.75
CA LEU A 66 -12.01 -13.98 8.08
C LEU A 66 -13.12 -15.02 8.05
N VAL A 67 -12.78 -16.27 7.75
CA VAL A 67 -13.70 -17.42 7.94
C VAL A 67 -14.11 -17.52 9.41
N THR A 68 -13.17 -17.35 10.33
CA THR A 68 -13.42 -17.28 11.76
C THR A 68 -13.02 -15.90 12.27
N PRO A 69 -13.99 -15.02 12.62
CA PRO A 69 -13.70 -13.70 13.14
C PRO A 69 -12.87 -13.75 14.44
N TYR A 70 -12.07 -12.72 14.68
CA TYR A 70 -11.43 -12.54 15.99
C TYR A 70 -12.46 -12.33 17.10
N PRO A 71 -12.15 -12.72 18.34
CA PRO A 71 -12.99 -12.45 19.50
C PRO A 71 -13.30 -10.96 19.65
N GLU A 72 -14.51 -10.63 20.13
CA GLU A 72 -14.86 -9.24 20.45
C GLU A 72 -14.00 -8.68 21.60
N ASN A 73 -13.66 -9.54 22.56
CA ASN A 73 -12.83 -9.17 23.70
C ASN A 73 -11.40 -8.81 23.24
N TYR A 74 -10.99 -7.58 23.51
CA TYR A 74 -9.70 -7.04 23.11
C TYR A 74 -8.51 -7.91 23.56
N LYS A 75 -8.49 -8.32 24.84
CA LYS A 75 -7.38 -9.12 25.38
C LYS A 75 -7.26 -10.47 24.66
N LYS A 76 -8.38 -11.16 24.44
CA LYS A 76 -8.39 -12.44 23.71
C LYS A 76 -7.88 -12.27 22.28
N THR A 77 -8.23 -11.17 21.62
CA THR A 77 -7.73 -10.84 20.29
C THR A 77 -6.23 -10.59 20.31
N VAL A 78 -5.72 -9.82 21.26
CA VAL A 78 -4.27 -9.57 21.41
C VAL A 78 -3.51 -10.89 21.64
N ASP A 79 -4.00 -11.76 22.53
CA ASP A 79 -3.39 -13.06 22.83
C ASP A 79 -3.40 -13.98 21.60
N GLN A 80 -4.48 -13.95 20.80
CA GLN A 80 -4.57 -14.72 19.55
C GLN A 80 -3.60 -14.21 18.50
N VAL A 81 -3.59 -12.90 18.25
CA VAL A 81 -2.70 -12.26 17.27
C VAL A 81 -1.23 -12.48 17.64
N ALA A 82 -0.89 -12.44 18.93
CA ALA A 82 0.48 -12.72 19.38
C ALA A 82 0.89 -14.16 18.98
N ARG A 83 0.05 -15.16 19.27
CA ARG A 83 0.29 -16.56 18.89
C ARG A 83 0.39 -16.75 17.38
N GLU A 84 -0.51 -16.10 16.61
CA GLU A 84 -0.49 -16.17 15.14
C GLU A 84 0.80 -15.58 14.56
N ASN A 85 1.28 -14.47 15.12
CA ASN A 85 2.55 -13.88 14.71
C ASN A 85 3.76 -14.75 15.09
N GLU A 86 3.74 -15.34 16.27
CA GLU A 86 4.81 -16.21 16.78
C GLU A 86 4.94 -17.50 15.96
N THR A 87 3.79 -18.10 15.60
CA THR A 87 3.75 -19.35 14.83
C THR A 87 3.79 -19.15 13.32
N GLY A 88 3.66 -17.90 12.84
CA GLY A 88 3.50 -17.61 11.42
C GLY A 88 2.16 -18.06 10.84
N PHE A 89 1.14 -18.27 11.68
CA PHE A 89 -0.18 -18.70 11.22
C PHE A 89 -0.86 -17.63 10.38
N LEU A 90 -1.37 -18.04 9.23
CA LEU A 90 -2.11 -17.19 8.30
C LEU A 90 -3.61 -17.55 8.37
N PRO A 91 -4.44 -16.73 9.03
CA PRO A 91 -5.86 -17.04 9.18
C PRO A 91 -6.58 -17.05 7.83
N PRO A 92 -7.47 -18.04 7.57
CA PRO A 92 -8.19 -18.15 6.31
C PRO A 92 -9.12 -16.97 6.06
N LEU A 93 -9.05 -16.42 4.84
CA LEU A 93 -9.91 -15.34 4.42
C LEU A 93 -11.24 -15.86 3.89
N LYS A 94 -12.36 -15.29 4.35
CA LYS A 94 -13.68 -15.45 3.76
C LYS A 94 -13.79 -14.61 2.49
N THR A 95 -13.19 -13.43 2.49
CA THR A 95 -13.14 -12.54 1.33
C THR A 95 -12.41 -13.20 0.16
N LYS A 96 -13.06 -13.21 -1.01
CA LYS A 96 -12.48 -13.66 -2.26
C LYS A 96 -12.42 -12.49 -3.24
N ILE A 97 -11.28 -12.36 -3.93
CA ILE A 97 -11.08 -11.37 -4.97
C ILE A 97 -10.89 -12.10 -6.29
N ASP A 98 -11.93 -12.05 -7.11
CA ASP A 98 -11.88 -12.64 -8.42
C ASP A 98 -11.00 -11.77 -9.34
N SER A 99 -10.12 -12.44 -10.10
CA SER A 99 -9.29 -11.77 -11.10
C SER A 99 -8.45 -10.62 -10.55
N ILE A 100 -7.61 -10.91 -9.52
CA ILE A 100 -6.66 -9.92 -8.97
C ILE A 100 -5.77 -9.33 -10.09
N GLN A 101 -5.56 -10.08 -11.17
CA GLN A 101 -4.73 -9.70 -12.31
C GLN A 101 -5.26 -8.47 -13.07
N LYS A 102 -6.57 -8.19 -13.00
CA LYS A 102 -7.17 -7.03 -13.68
C LYS A 102 -6.80 -5.68 -13.07
N TYR A 103 -6.28 -5.68 -11.85
CA TYR A 103 -5.89 -4.45 -11.15
C TYR A 103 -4.41 -4.17 -11.37
N ASP A 104 -4.08 -2.92 -11.65
CA ASP A 104 -2.71 -2.44 -11.84
C ASP A 104 -2.19 -1.75 -10.57
N LEU A 105 -3.11 -1.16 -9.78
CA LEU A 105 -2.81 -0.51 -8.52
C LEU A 105 -3.66 -1.08 -7.39
N VAL A 106 -2.98 -1.47 -6.29
CA VAL A 106 -3.62 -2.07 -5.12
C VAL A 106 -3.22 -1.29 -3.86
N PHE A 107 -4.19 -0.60 -3.28
CA PHE A 107 -4.05 -0.06 -1.94
C PHE A 107 -4.27 -1.16 -0.91
N VAL A 108 -3.41 -1.24 0.09
CA VAL A 108 -3.50 -2.22 1.18
C VAL A 108 -3.54 -1.51 2.53
N GLY A 109 -4.71 -1.56 3.18
CA GLY A 109 -5.02 -0.84 4.40
C GLY A 109 -5.12 -1.73 5.63
N PHE A 110 -4.49 -1.33 6.74
CA PHE A 110 -4.47 -2.14 7.95
C PHE A 110 -4.18 -1.32 9.22
N PRO A 111 -4.64 -1.77 10.40
CA PRO A 111 -4.16 -1.24 11.67
C PRO A 111 -2.78 -1.81 12.01
N THR A 112 -2.00 -1.14 12.86
CA THR A 112 -0.82 -1.75 13.49
C THR A 112 -1.27 -2.62 14.66
N TRP A 113 -0.97 -3.92 14.62
CA TRP A 113 -1.23 -4.86 15.71
C TRP A 113 0.08 -5.43 16.25
N GLY A 114 0.37 -5.20 17.55
CA GLY A 114 1.63 -5.65 18.15
C GLY A 114 2.88 -5.15 17.42
N MET A 115 2.86 -3.93 16.89
CA MET A 115 3.92 -3.32 16.08
C MET A 115 4.24 -4.10 14.78
N GLN A 116 3.32 -4.94 14.31
CA GLN A 116 3.47 -5.78 13.12
C GLN A 116 2.27 -5.65 12.18
N LEU A 117 2.46 -6.11 10.95
CA LEU A 117 1.38 -6.29 9.99
C LEU A 117 0.40 -7.36 10.52
N PRO A 118 -0.91 -7.08 10.57
CA PRO A 118 -1.90 -8.04 11.07
C PRO A 118 -1.90 -9.35 10.27
N PRO A 119 -2.04 -10.51 10.94
CA PRO A 119 -2.06 -11.82 10.26
C PRO A 119 -3.06 -11.91 9.09
N PRO A 120 -4.29 -11.35 9.14
CA PRO A 120 -5.19 -11.38 7.99
C PRO A 120 -4.66 -10.64 6.76
N MET A 121 -3.92 -9.54 6.95
CA MET A 121 -3.29 -8.85 5.83
C MET A 121 -2.09 -9.63 5.28
N LYS A 122 -1.33 -10.32 6.16
CA LYS A 122 -0.30 -11.27 5.70
C LYS A 122 -0.94 -12.39 4.88
N SER A 123 -2.09 -12.94 5.30
CA SER A 123 -2.85 -13.95 4.52
C SER A 123 -3.20 -13.43 3.13
N PHE A 124 -3.71 -12.20 3.03
CA PHE A 124 -4.04 -11.58 1.74
C PHE A 124 -2.81 -11.47 0.83
N LEU A 125 -1.72 -10.89 1.33
CA LEU A 125 -0.50 -10.67 0.54
C LEU A 125 0.23 -11.97 0.15
N THR A 126 -0.03 -13.06 0.87
CA THR A 126 0.50 -14.39 0.53
C THR A 126 -0.41 -15.14 -0.44
N GLN A 127 -1.73 -14.96 -0.33
CA GLN A 127 -2.71 -15.66 -1.16
C GLN A 127 -2.79 -15.09 -2.57
N TYR A 128 -2.61 -13.77 -2.74
CA TYR A 128 -2.77 -13.09 -4.02
C TYR A 128 -1.42 -12.61 -4.56
N ASP A 129 -1.08 -13.05 -5.76
CA ASP A 129 0.12 -12.57 -6.46
C ASP A 129 -0.08 -11.14 -6.96
N LEU A 130 0.67 -10.21 -6.38
CA LEU A 130 0.69 -8.79 -6.73
C LEU A 130 1.90 -8.41 -7.61
N SER A 131 2.63 -9.39 -8.16
CA SER A 131 3.78 -9.15 -9.04
C SER A 131 3.42 -8.25 -10.22
N GLY A 132 4.30 -7.30 -10.53
CA GLY A 132 4.11 -6.32 -11.61
C GLY A 132 3.14 -5.18 -11.28
N LYS A 133 2.47 -5.22 -10.12
CA LYS A 133 1.51 -4.18 -9.70
C LYS A 133 2.17 -3.09 -8.88
N THR A 134 1.53 -1.92 -8.85
CA THR A 134 1.84 -0.88 -7.87
C THR A 134 1.05 -1.15 -6.60
N VAL A 135 1.75 -1.29 -5.46
CA VAL A 135 1.14 -1.52 -4.14
C VAL A 135 1.37 -0.29 -3.27
N VAL A 136 0.29 0.18 -2.63
CA VAL A 136 0.28 1.41 -1.84
C VAL A 136 -0.24 1.11 -0.44
N PRO A 137 0.63 0.98 0.57
CA PRO A 137 0.20 0.69 1.92
C PRO A 137 -0.37 1.93 2.61
N PHE A 138 -1.43 1.74 3.41
CA PHE A 138 -1.91 2.76 4.33
C PHE A 138 -2.28 2.15 5.68
N ASN A 139 -2.07 2.92 6.74
CA ASN A 139 -2.09 2.40 8.10
C ASN A 139 -2.85 3.31 9.05
N THR A 140 -3.53 2.70 10.02
CA THR A 140 -3.98 3.39 11.23
C THR A 140 -3.33 2.75 12.46
N ASN A 141 -2.98 3.55 13.47
CA ASN A 141 -2.32 3.03 14.69
C ASN A 141 -2.78 3.78 15.95
N GLY A 142 -2.52 3.21 17.10
CA GLY A 142 -2.87 3.79 18.39
C GLY A 142 -1.96 4.94 18.87
N GLY A 143 -1.05 5.44 18.04
CA GLY A 143 -0.08 6.48 18.38
C GLY A 143 1.34 5.97 18.59
N TYR A 144 1.57 4.65 18.49
CA TYR A 144 2.90 4.03 18.59
C TYR A 144 3.61 3.89 17.24
N GLY A 145 2.97 4.35 16.15
CA GLY A 145 3.51 4.30 14.80
C GLY A 145 3.23 2.98 14.07
N ILE A 146 3.93 2.81 12.95
CA ILE A 146 3.69 1.70 12.00
C ILE A 146 4.42 0.40 12.37
N GLY A 147 5.43 0.47 13.24
CA GLY A 147 6.28 -0.70 13.51
C GLY A 147 6.92 -1.25 12.23
N SER A 148 6.93 -2.58 12.09
CA SER A 148 7.47 -3.28 10.92
C SER A 148 6.46 -3.48 9.77
N THR A 149 5.29 -2.83 9.82
CA THR A 149 4.17 -3.15 8.91
C THR A 149 4.52 -2.92 7.45
N PHE A 150 5.05 -1.73 7.09
CA PHE A 150 5.38 -1.40 5.70
C PHE A 150 6.55 -2.23 5.15
N ASP A 151 7.55 -2.51 5.99
CA ASP A 151 8.64 -3.41 5.62
C ASP A 151 8.15 -4.83 5.36
N THR A 152 7.16 -5.29 6.12
CA THR A 152 6.54 -6.60 5.90
C THR A 152 5.75 -6.62 4.59
N VAL A 153 5.00 -5.57 4.25
CA VAL A 153 4.34 -5.45 2.94
C VAL A 153 5.39 -5.54 1.81
N LYS A 154 6.48 -4.79 1.93
CA LYS A 154 7.57 -4.83 0.93
C LYS A 154 8.18 -6.23 0.79
N LYS A 155 8.39 -6.94 1.89
CA LYS A 155 8.92 -8.31 1.88
C LYS A 155 7.95 -9.32 1.24
N LEU A 156 6.65 -9.16 1.47
CA LEU A 156 5.62 -10.06 0.91
C LEU A 156 5.26 -9.75 -0.55
N CYS A 157 5.67 -8.58 -1.06
CA CYS A 157 5.43 -8.15 -2.44
C CYS A 157 6.75 -7.82 -3.17
N PRO A 158 7.71 -8.77 -3.27
CA PRO A 158 9.07 -8.47 -3.74
C PRO A 158 9.14 -8.03 -5.20
N ASN A 159 8.15 -8.44 -6.01
CA ASN A 159 8.07 -8.15 -7.44
C ASN A 159 7.07 -7.04 -7.77
N SER A 160 6.67 -6.25 -6.76
CA SER A 160 5.73 -5.14 -6.91
C SER A 160 6.46 -3.80 -6.74
N LYS A 161 5.93 -2.75 -7.37
CA LYS A 161 6.36 -1.37 -7.11
C LYS A 161 5.66 -0.87 -5.85
N ILE A 162 6.39 -0.72 -4.75
CA ILE A 162 5.81 -0.20 -3.50
C ILE A 162 5.98 1.32 -3.48
N LEU A 163 4.87 2.06 -3.37
CA LEU A 163 4.89 3.51 -3.18
C LEU A 163 5.00 3.88 -1.70
N GLU A 164 5.28 5.15 -1.43
CA GLU A 164 5.31 5.69 -0.07
C GLU A 164 3.95 5.53 0.60
N GLY A 165 3.93 4.90 1.77
CA GLY A 165 2.71 4.61 2.51
C GLY A 165 2.20 5.80 3.32
N PHE A 166 0.89 5.77 3.62
CA PHE A 166 0.22 6.73 4.50
C PHE A 166 0.02 6.14 5.90
N SER A 167 0.19 6.96 6.94
CA SER A 167 -0.10 6.53 8.31
C SER A 167 -0.74 7.66 9.12
N ILE A 168 -1.78 7.31 9.88
CA ILE A 168 -2.49 8.26 10.73
C ILE A 168 -2.86 7.61 12.07
N LYS A 169 -2.88 8.41 13.15
CA LYS A 169 -3.35 7.95 14.46
C LYS A 169 -4.85 7.71 14.44
N GLY A 170 -5.26 6.47 14.71
CA GLY A 170 -6.63 6.04 14.94
C GLY A 170 -7.05 6.10 16.41
N GLY A 171 -7.99 5.21 16.79
CA GLY A 171 -8.36 4.96 18.18
C GLY A 171 -7.30 4.16 18.94
N VAL A 172 -7.47 4.10 20.25
CA VAL A 172 -6.65 3.28 21.16
C VAL A 172 -7.57 2.29 21.85
N GLU A 173 -7.78 1.13 21.22
CA GLU A 173 -8.76 0.13 21.67
C GLU A 173 -8.49 -0.35 23.10
N ARG A 174 -7.21 -0.49 23.48
CA ARG A 174 -6.80 -0.81 24.86
C ARG A 174 -7.41 0.14 25.89
N ASP A 175 -7.56 1.40 25.53
CA ASP A 175 -8.03 2.47 26.41
C ASP A 175 -9.53 2.76 26.18
N GLY A 176 -10.25 1.87 25.46
CA GLY A 176 -11.67 2.01 25.16
C GLY A 176 -12.00 3.05 24.08
N ILE A 177 -10.99 3.66 23.45
CA ILE A 177 -11.17 4.64 22.38
C ILE A 177 -11.19 3.89 21.05
N LEU A 178 -12.38 3.59 20.54
CA LEU A 178 -12.54 2.73 19.37
C LEU A 178 -12.47 3.53 18.07
N PHE A 179 -13.50 4.30 17.75
CA PHE A 179 -13.61 5.07 16.53
C PHE A 179 -13.36 6.55 16.77
N VAL A 180 -12.51 7.16 15.97
CA VAL A 180 -12.14 8.58 16.11
C VAL A 180 -12.12 9.33 14.76
N MET A 181 -12.40 8.65 13.63
CA MET A 181 -12.35 9.24 12.29
C MET A 181 -13.70 9.91 11.93
N GLU A 182 -14.11 10.87 12.79
CA GLU A 182 -15.32 11.67 12.64
C GLU A 182 -15.08 13.16 12.91
N GLY A 183 -16.04 14.03 12.64
CA GLY A 183 -15.96 15.46 12.88
C GLY A 183 -14.71 16.11 12.28
N GLU A 184 -14.04 16.95 13.04
CA GLU A 184 -12.83 17.68 12.60
C GLU A 184 -11.66 16.74 12.29
N LYS A 185 -11.56 15.61 12.99
CA LYS A 185 -10.49 14.64 12.71
C LYS A 185 -10.68 14.01 11.32
N ARG A 186 -11.92 13.69 10.92
CA ARG A 186 -12.21 13.19 9.57
C ARG A 186 -11.88 14.22 8.49
N LYS A 187 -12.24 15.49 8.70
CA LYS A 187 -11.91 16.57 7.77
C LYS A 187 -10.38 16.70 7.59
N ARG A 188 -9.62 16.66 8.69
CA ARG A 188 -8.16 16.68 8.65
C ARG A 188 -7.62 15.48 7.90
N ALA A 189 -8.10 14.27 8.19
CA ALA A 189 -7.71 13.06 7.49
C ALA A 189 -7.98 13.15 5.97
N GLN A 190 -9.09 13.76 5.55
CA GLN A 190 -9.39 13.99 4.13
C GLN A 190 -8.32 14.88 3.46
N LEU A 191 -7.89 15.95 4.11
CA LEU A 191 -6.84 16.83 3.59
C LEU A 191 -5.48 16.12 3.54
N GLU A 192 -5.12 15.39 4.61
CA GLU A 192 -3.85 14.66 4.69
C GLU A 192 -3.78 13.53 3.64
N VAL A 193 -4.87 12.77 3.44
CA VAL A 193 -4.94 11.72 2.42
C VAL A 193 -4.84 12.32 1.02
N LYS A 194 -5.55 13.44 0.74
CA LYS A 194 -5.46 14.10 -0.56
C LYS A 194 -4.03 14.56 -0.85
N ALA A 195 -3.40 15.27 0.07
CA ALA A 195 -2.01 15.74 -0.08
C ALA A 195 -1.02 14.57 -0.26
N TRP A 196 -1.23 13.46 0.45
CA TRP A 196 -0.43 12.25 0.26
C TRP A 196 -0.62 11.63 -1.13
N LEU A 197 -1.86 11.51 -1.62
CA LEU A 197 -2.15 10.97 -2.96
C LEU A 197 -1.52 11.83 -4.08
N GLU A 198 -1.54 13.16 -3.92
CA GLU A 198 -0.85 14.11 -4.81
C GLU A 198 0.68 13.91 -4.73
N LYS A 199 1.25 13.80 -3.54
CA LYS A 199 2.70 13.56 -3.32
C LYS A 199 3.19 12.29 -4.01
N ILE A 200 2.43 11.20 -3.93
CA ILE A 200 2.77 9.92 -4.56
C ILE A 200 2.34 9.84 -6.04
N LYS A 201 1.84 10.95 -6.61
CA LYS A 201 1.44 11.10 -8.02
C LYS A 201 0.33 10.13 -8.44
N ILE A 202 -0.62 9.88 -7.57
CA ILE A 202 -1.88 9.17 -7.87
C ILE A 202 -2.98 10.17 -8.22
N LEU A 203 -2.96 11.35 -7.63
CA LEU A 203 -3.77 12.52 -8.03
C LEU A 203 -2.89 13.59 -8.68
N ASN A 204 -3.49 14.37 -9.59
CA ASN A 204 -2.90 15.55 -10.22
C ASN A 204 -3.15 16.79 -9.37
#